data_be9a450c14b12e8e5c73054d1eb3a3d1
#
_entry.id   be9a450c14b12e8e5c73054d1eb3a3d1
#
_cell.length_a   1.000
_cell.length_b   1.000
_cell.length_c   1.000
_cell.angle_alpha   90.00
_cell.angle_beta   90.00
_cell.angle_gamma   90.00
#
_symmetry.space_group_name_H-M   'P 1'
#
loop_
_entity.id
_entity.type
_entity.pdbx_description
1 polymer ?
#
loop_
_entity_poly.entity_id
_entity_poly.type
_entity_poly.pdbx_seq_one_letter_code
_entity_poly.pdbx_strand_id
1 'polypeptide(L)'
;MKKNLTAAVFGMIALSIGAVSLARPVSAAWKDIKGLPDVRSWESGNAVIEDAVSAVCIDWSAGDIDVICGEGSSLLIEESSEKEIPEEERLCWYLSGSTLYIKYSSVKSFFHFGKSLNKHLTVTLPEDSRLEKLEIDSSAGDVNTAVSAEYLEMDCSAGDAVIRTEDPVKTMDLDFSAGDISLEAGEIEKLEIDSSAGAVEFSAAGIGSMDIDVSAGSVKGELTSFDSGEIDISAGSLELKLPSDANFTMKADISAGSLNSDIPFQKQGKTYIFGEGKAKLDIDISAGNVNILEKQSIGQ
;
A
#
# COMPACT_ATOMS: atom_id res chain seq x y z
N MET A 1 -39.11 -39.41 -44.24
CA MET A 1 -37.97 -39.56 -43.28
C MET A 1 -37.48 -38.19 -42.91
N LYS A 2 -37.89 -37.70 -41.74
CA LYS A 2 -37.48 -36.38 -41.17
C LYS A 2 -36.39 -36.63 -40.16
N LYS A 3 -35.22 -36.06 -40.36
CA LYS A 3 -34.11 -36.09 -39.40
C LYS A 3 -34.24 -34.81 -38.51
N ASN A 4 -34.44 -35.05 -37.24
CA ASN A 4 -34.41 -33.99 -36.23
C ASN A 4 -32.96 -33.62 -35.95
N LEU A 5 -32.63 -32.36 -36.10
CA LEU A 5 -31.37 -31.76 -35.75
C LEU A 5 -31.56 -31.11 -34.38
N THR A 6 -30.96 -31.69 -33.34
CA THR A 6 -30.93 -31.16 -32.01
C THR A 6 -29.87 -30.06 -31.95
N ALA A 7 -30.31 -28.82 -31.79
CA ALA A 7 -29.41 -27.69 -31.57
C ALA A 7 -28.92 -27.70 -30.12
N ALA A 8 -27.62 -27.90 -29.92
CA ALA A 8 -26.97 -27.69 -28.65
C ALA A 8 -26.79 -26.18 -28.45
N VAL A 9 -27.45 -25.65 -27.43
CA VAL A 9 -27.24 -24.28 -26.98
C VAL A 9 -25.94 -24.27 -26.15
N PHE A 10 -24.85 -23.79 -26.75
CA PHE A 10 -23.68 -23.37 -26.01
C PHE A 10 -23.97 -22.05 -25.32
N GLY A 11 -24.21 -22.08 -24.03
CA GLY A 11 -24.21 -20.89 -23.19
C GLY A 11 -22.80 -20.29 -23.18
N MET A 12 -22.62 -19.14 -23.82
CA MET A 12 -21.47 -18.30 -23.58
C MET A 12 -21.59 -17.75 -22.14
N ILE A 13 -20.77 -18.25 -21.26
CA ILE A 13 -20.46 -17.54 -20.03
C ILE A 13 -19.60 -16.35 -20.47
N ALA A 14 -20.22 -15.18 -20.53
CA ALA A 14 -19.48 -13.95 -20.60
C ALA A 14 -18.76 -13.79 -19.25
N LEU A 15 -17.48 -14.18 -19.20
CA LEU A 15 -16.61 -13.66 -18.17
C LEU A 15 -16.56 -12.14 -18.40
N SER A 16 -17.21 -11.40 -17.54
CA SER A 16 -16.91 -9.98 -17.35
C SER A 16 -15.51 -9.98 -16.72
N ILE A 17 -14.50 -9.82 -17.54
CA ILE A 17 -13.19 -9.41 -17.08
C ILE A 17 -13.42 -8.01 -16.53
N GLY A 18 -13.55 -7.92 -15.21
CA GLY A 18 -13.48 -6.67 -14.48
C GLY A 18 -12.26 -5.92 -14.98
N ALA A 19 -12.37 -4.63 -15.09
CA ALA A 19 -11.29 -3.77 -15.53
C ALA A 19 -10.04 -4.16 -14.75
N VAL A 20 -9.08 -4.77 -15.45
CA VAL A 20 -7.72 -4.88 -14.96
C VAL A 20 -7.31 -3.43 -14.78
N SER A 21 -7.23 -2.98 -13.53
CA SER A 21 -6.52 -1.76 -13.21
C SER A 21 -5.15 -1.94 -13.84
N LEU A 22 -4.92 -1.22 -14.94
CA LEU A 22 -3.61 -1.15 -15.54
C LEU A 22 -2.78 -0.44 -14.48
N ALA A 23 -1.96 -1.21 -13.77
CA ALA A 23 -0.96 -0.68 -12.86
C ALA A 23 -0.39 0.58 -13.52
N ARG A 24 -0.55 1.72 -12.88
CA ARG A 24 0.04 2.96 -13.38
C ARG A 24 1.53 2.67 -13.51
N PRO A 25 2.16 2.94 -14.64
CA PRO A 25 3.57 2.61 -14.78
C PRO A 25 4.34 3.33 -13.66
N VAL A 26 5.06 2.55 -12.88
CA VAL A 26 5.94 2.87 -11.74
C VAL A 26 6.85 4.11 -11.95
N SER A 27 6.58 5.02 -12.75
CA SER A 27 7.43 6.18 -13.03
C SER A 27 6.68 7.51 -13.17
N ALA A 28 5.42 7.57 -12.77
CA ALA A 28 4.64 8.79 -12.96
C ALA A 28 5.08 9.91 -12.00
N ALA A 29 5.38 9.58 -10.75
CA ALA A 29 5.76 10.56 -9.73
C ALA A 29 7.10 11.25 -10.02
N TRP A 30 8.07 10.51 -10.55
CA TRP A 30 9.40 11.04 -10.90
C TRP A 30 9.45 11.76 -12.27
N LYS A 31 8.46 11.55 -13.16
CA LYS A 31 8.43 12.19 -14.49
C LYS A 31 8.05 13.65 -14.46
N ASP A 32 7.37 14.09 -13.43
CA ASP A 32 6.85 15.46 -13.34
C ASP A 32 7.69 16.42 -12.50
N ILE A 33 8.83 15.97 -11.93
CA ILE A 33 9.74 16.87 -11.22
C ILE A 33 10.54 17.69 -12.25
N LYS A 34 9.84 18.66 -12.85
CA LYS A 34 10.46 19.66 -13.70
C LYS A 34 11.39 20.53 -12.85
N GLY A 35 12.69 20.35 -13.02
CA GLY A 35 13.67 21.26 -12.42
C GLY A 35 14.79 20.60 -11.64
N LEU A 36 14.76 19.28 -11.39
CA LEU A 36 15.91 18.60 -10.79
C LEU A 36 17.09 18.57 -11.78
N PRO A 37 18.32 18.70 -11.29
CA PRO A 37 19.52 18.53 -12.10
C PRO A 37 19.65 17.08 -12.60
N ASP A 38 20.47 16.88 -13.63
CA ASP A 38 20.79 15.53 -14.11
C ASP A 38 21.33 14.69 -12.96
N VAL A 39 20.77 13.50 -12.77
CA VAL A 39 21.12 12.59 -11.68
C VAL A 39 22.62 12.29 -11.57
N ARG A 40 23.35 12.40 -12.69
CA ARG A 40 24.83 12.25 -12.73
C ARG A 40 25.59 13.36 -12.00
N SER A 41 24.90 14.43 -11.63
CA SER A 41 25.47 15.54 -10.85
C SER A 41 25.06 15.50 -9.38
N TRP A 42 24.32 14.47 -8.97
CA TRP A 42 23.93 14.28 -7.57
C TRP A 42 25.12 13.80 -6.73
N GLU A 43 25.05 14.02 -5.45
CA GLU A 43 25.99 13.44 -4.48
C GLU A 43 25.87 11.92 -4.47
N SER A 44 26.92 11.19 -4.09
CA SER A 44 26.95 9.73 -4.17
C SER A 44 27.44 9.09 -2.86
N GLY A 45 26.83 7.96 -2.51
CA GLY A 45 27.15 7.16 -1.33
C GLY A 45 26.49 7.66 -0.05
N ASN A 46 26.86 7.05 1.06
CA ASN A 46 26.34 7.33 2.39
C ASN A 46 26.53 8.79 2.78
N ALA A 47 25.58 9.35 3.51
CA ALA A 47 25.59 10.76 3.87
C ALA A 47 24.99 11.04 5.25
N VAL A 48 25.40 12.15 5.82
CA VAL A 48 24.79 12.79 6.99
C VAL A 48 24.23 14.14 6.51
N ILE A 49 22.94 14.33 6.64
CA ILE A 49 22.24 15.55 6.24
C ILE A 49 21.89 16.33 7.51
N GLU A 50 22.52 17.48 7.67
CA GLU A 50 22.29 18.39 8.82
C GLU A 50 21.16 19.41 8.53
N ASP A 51 20.83 19.60 7.26
CA ASP A 51 19.74 20.48 6.85
C ASP A 51 18.38 19.88 7.20
N ALA A 52 17.39 20.74 7.44
CA ALA A 52 16.04 20.30 7.72
C ALA A 52 15.41 19.62 6.50
N VAL A 53 14.96 18.38 6.67
CA VAL A 53 14.25 17.60 5.64
C VAL A 53 12.80 17.44 6.07
N SER A 54 11.86 17.87 5.24
CA SER A 54 10.42 17.69 5.43
C SER A 54 9.79 16.71 4.46
N ALA A 55 10.48 16.35 3.38
CA ALA A 55 10.02 15.35 2.44
C ALA A 55 11.16 14.42 2.00
N VAL A 56 10.87 13.14 1.87
CA VAL A 56 11.81 12.12 1.38
C VAL A 56 11.17 11.38 0.22
N CYS A 57 11.89 11.30 -0.91
CA CYS A 57 11.49 10.62 -2.13
C CYS A 57 12.56 9.58 -2.49
N ILE A 58 12.19 8.31 -2.56
CA ILE A 58 13.10 7.18 -2.79
C ILE A 58 12.70 6.46 -4.09
N ASP A 59 13.67 6.22 -5.01
CA ASP A 59 13.53 5.40 -6.21
C ASP A 59 14.58 4.26 -6.12
N TRP A 60 14.12 3.05 -5.81
CA TRP A 60 14.98 1.93 -5.45
C TRP A 60 14.72 0.70 -6.30
N SER A 61 15.72 0.27 -7.04
CA SER A 61 15.55 -0.79 -8.05
C SER A 61 15.63 -2.21 -7.49
N ALA A 62 16.44 -2.46 -6.44
CA ALA A 62 16.57 -3.81 -5.91
C ALA A 62 17.16 -3.83 -4.49
N GLY A 63 16.56 -4.62 -3.62
CA GLY A 63 16.92 -4.82 -2.22
C GLY A 63 16.06 -3.98 -1.28
N ASP A 64 16.24 -4.18 -0.01
CA ASP A 64 15.34 -3.73 1.01
C ASP A 64 15.52 -2.25 1.37
N ILE A 65 14.47 -1.64 1.88
CA ILE A 65 14.42 -0.24 2.30
C ILE A 65 13.92 -0.17 3.74
N ASP A 66 14.71 0.43 4.62
CA ASP A 66 14.28 0.85 5.94
C ASP A 66 14.23 2.38 6.03
N VAL A 67 13.07 2.93 6.41
CA VAL A 67 12.91 4.35 6.75
C VAL A 67 12.46 4.42 8.20
N ILE A 68 13.36 4.82 9.08
CA ILE A 68 13.17 4.75 10.53
C ILE A 68 13.53 6.07 11.22
N CYS A 69 13.04 6.26 12.45
CA CYS A 69 13.57 7.28 13.35
C CYS A 69 14.68 6.69 14.23
N GLY A 70 15.69 7.48 14.51
CA GLY A 70 16.81 7.09 15.35
C GLY A 70 17.32 8.24 16.23
N GLU A 71 18.26 7.92 17.14
CA GLU A 71 18.86 8.91 18.00
C GLU A 71 19.69 9.94 17.20
N GLY A 72 19.62 11.19 17.59
CA GLY A 72 20.38 12.28 16.99
C GLY A 72 19.51 13.36 16.34
N SER A 73 20.19 14.36 15.75
CA SER A 73 19.54 15.54 15.15
C SER A 73 19.72 15.62 13.62
N SER A 74 20.45 14.69 13.03
CA SER A 74 20.76 14.67 11.60
C SER A 74 20.13 13.46 10.93
N LEU A 75 19.71 13.61 9.66
CA LEU A 75 19.26 12.51 8.86
C LEU A 75 20.47 11.73 8.31
N LEU A 76 20.42 10.41 8.39
CA LEU A 76 21.46 9.53 7.86
C LEU A 76 20.94 8.79 6.64
N ILE A 77 21.78 8.66 5.61
CA ILE A 77 21.55 7.83 4.44
C ILE A 77 22.66 6.78 4.40
N GLU A 78 22.31 5.52 4.45
CA GLU A 78 23.27 4.43 4.45
C GLU A 78 22.83 3.36 3.45
N GLU A 79 23.77 2.92 2.60
CA GLU A 79 23.59 1.73 1.78
C GLU A 79 24.58 0.65 2.16
N SER A 80 24.13 -0.58 2.12
CA SER A 80 24.96 -1.77 2.33
C SER A 80 24.64 -2.86 1.33
N SER A 81 25.55 -3.82 1.15
CA SER A 81 25.35 -5.00 0.32
C SER A 81 26.29 -6.10 0.78
N GLU A 82 25.94 -7.38 0.51
CA GLU A 82 26.85 -8.51 0.76
C GLU A 82 28.15 -8.43 -0.05
N LYS A 83 28.14 -7.68 -1.15
CA LYS A 83 29.30 -7.47 -2.00
C LYS A 83 29.72 -6.01 -1.94
N GLU A 84 31.02 -5.77 -2.23
CA GLU A 84 31.50 -4.41 -2.39
C GLU A 84 30.72 -3.71 -3.51
N ILE A 85 30.20 -2.51 -3.20
CA ILE A 85 29.45 -1.69 -4.13
C ILE A 85 30.45 -0.86 -4.94
N PRO A 86 30.57 -1.06 -6.27
CA PRO A 86 31.39 -0.23 -7.13
C PRO A 86 30.98 1.25 -7.01
N GLU A 87 31.94 2.16 -7.14
CA GLU A 87 31.69 3.59 -6.98
C GLU A 87 30.59 4.10 -7.93
N GLU A 88 30.56 3.62 -9.16
CA GLU A 88 29.55 3.95 -10.17
C GLU A 88 28.17 3.37 -9.89
N GLU A 89 28.06 2.37 -9.01
CA GLU A 89 26.81 1.74 -8.62
C GLU A 89 26.28 2.20 -7.26
N ARG A 90 27.02 3.10 -6.58
CA ARG A 90 26.57 3.66 -5.31
C ARG A 90 25.28 4.43 -5.48
N LEU A 91 24.48 4.46 -4.40
CA LEU A 91 23.31 5.32 -4.33
C LEU A 91 23.71 6.77 -4.66
N CYS A 92 22.75 7.51 -5.16
CA CYS A 92 22.92 8.95 -5.32
C CYS A 92 21.75 9.70 -4.67
N TRP A 93 22.03 10.88 -4.17
CA TRP A 93 21.06 11.70 -3.49
C TRP A 93 21.20 13.18 -3.84
N TYR A 94 20.12 13.92 -3.67
CA TYR A 94 20.07 15.34 -3.91
C TYR A 94 19.08 16.01 -2.98
N LEU A 95 19.51 17.07 -2.31
CA LEU A 95 18.65 17.88 -1.46
C LEU A 95 18.22 19.15 -2.22
N SER A 96 16.91 19.31 -2.41
CA SER A 96 16.31 20.49 -3.03
C SER A 96 15.37 21.19 -2.05
N GLY A 97 15.81 22.30 -1.48
CA GLY A 97 15.08 22.90 -0.37
C GLY A 97 15.04 21.96 0.83
N SER A 98 13.84 21.55 1.24
CA SER A 98 13.64 20.57 2.30
C SER A 98 13.25 19.17 1.78
N THR A 99 13.33 18.92 0.47
CA THR A 99 13.02 17.61 -0.12
C THR A 99 14.31 16.85 -0.45
N LEU A 100 14.45 15.69 0.14
CA LEU A 100 15.56 14.76 -0.11
C LEU A 100 15.14 13.72 -1.15
N TYR A 101 15.88 13.63 -2.23
CA TYR A 101 15.73 12.64 -3.29
C TYR A 101 16.84 11.61 -3.20
N ILE A 102 16.49 10.32 -3.17
CA ILE A 102 17.44 9.19 -3.09
C ILE A 102 17.15 8.25 -4.27
N LYS A 103 18.20 7.86 -4.99
CA LYS A 103 18.12 6.89 -6.07
C LYS A 103 19.12 5.75 -5.88
N TYR A 104 18.71 4.57 -6.33
CA TYR A 104 19.55 3.37 -6.29
C TYR A 104 20.93 3.59 -6.91
N SER A 105 21.04 4.34 -8.02
CA SER A 105 22.30 4.64 -8.70
C SER A 105 22.10 5.75 -9.72
N SER A 106 23.17 6.49 -10.07
CA SER A 106 23.17 7.50 -11.13
C SER A 106 23.19 6.89 -12.54
N VAL A 107 23.54 5.62 -12.67
CA VAL A 107 23.70 4.93 -13.96
C VAL A 107 22.46 4.10 -14.26
N LYS A 108 21.78 4.42 -15.37
CA LYS A 108 20.77 3.49 -15.92
C LYS A 108 21.50 2.27 -16.45
N SER A 109 21.53 1.20 -15.68
CA SER A 109 22.14 -0.07 -16.08
C SER A 109 21.32 -0.77 -17.16
N PHE A 110 21.38 -0.27 -18.40
CA PHE A 110 20.75 -0.93 -19.57
C PHE A 110 21.48 -2.20 -20.01
N PHE A 111 22.67 -2.52 -19.48
CA PHE A 111 23.54 -3.55 -20.01
C PHE A 111 24.05 -4.62 -19.03
N HIS A 112 23.64 -4.62 -17.79
CA HIS A 112 24.02 -5.73 -16.90
C HIS A 112 22.92 -6.80 -16.89
N PHE A 113 22.88 -7.62 -17.95
CA PHE A 113 22.15 -8.87 -17.93
C PHE A 113 22.67 -9.74 -16.77
N GLY A 114 21.92 -9.79 -15.68
CA GLY A 114 21.96 -10.91 -14.76
C GLY A 114 22.63 -10.71 -13.40
N LYS A 115 22.97 -9.50 -12.93
CA LYS A 115 23.37 -9.28 -11.52
C LYS A 115 23.06 -7.84 -11.08
N SER A 116 21.80 -7.57 -10.77
CA SER A 116 21.48 -6.46 -9.89
C SER A 116 22.16 -6.73 -8.53
N LEU A 117 22.87 -5.76 -7.97
CA LEU A 117 23.31 -5.83 -6.58
C LEU A 117 22.07 -5.73 -5.71
N ASN A 118 21.90 -6.67 -4.82
CA ASN A 118 20.89 -6.55 -3.77
C ASN A 118 21.47 -5.58 -2.73
N LYS A 119 20.97 -4.35 -2.71
CA LYS A 119 21.45 -3.32 -1.79
C LYS A 119 20.38 -3.08 -0.73
N HIS A 120 20.79 -2.88 0.49
CA HIS A 120 19.92 -2.45 1.56
C HIS A 120 20.10 -0.95 1.78
N LEU A 121 19.00 -0.20 1.68
CA LEU A 121 18.97 1.23 1.99
C LEU A 121 18.39 1.45 3.38
N THR A 122 19.10 2.20 4.20
CA THR A 122 18.59 2.69 5.48
C THR A 122 18.57 4.22 5.47
N VAL A 123 17.41 4.79 5.69
CA VAL A 123 17.23 6.23 5.93
C VAL A 123 16.79 6.41 7.36
N THR A 124 17.69 6.97 8.18
CA THR A 124 17.40 7.24 9.59
C THR A 124 17.11 8.72 9.78
N LEU A 125 15.87 9.05 10.13
CA LEU A 125 15.47 10.40 10.49
C LEU A 125 15.80 10.69 11.95
N PRO A 126 15.98 11.97 12.34
CA PRO A 126 16.04 12.36 13.74
C PRO A 126 14.87 11.82 14.55
N GLU A 127 15.08 11.59 15.84
CA GLU A 127 14.03 11.21 16.78
C GLU A 127 12.86 12.21 16.72
N ASP A 128 11.64 11.73 16.84
CA ASP A 128 10.41 12.51 16.75
C ASP A 128 10.20 13.27 15.42
N SER A 129 10.89 12.90 14.35
CA SER A 129 10.68 13.51 13.03
C SER A 129 9.31 13.17 12.47
N ARG A 130 8.67 14.19 11.91
CA ARG A 130 7.46 14.05 11.12
C ARG A 130 7.68 14.66 9.75
N LEU A 131 7.46 13.85 8.71
CA LEU A 131 7.54 14.30 7.34
C LEU A 131 6.24 14.94 6.88
N GLU A 132 6.34 15.91 5.98
CA GLU A 132 5.20 16.33 5.16
C GLU A 132 4.88 15.26 4.14
N LYS A 133 5.92 14.66 3.52
CA LYS A 133 5.75 13.60 2.50
C LYS A 133 6.83 12.52 2.62
N LEU A 134 6.41 11.26 2.53
CA LEU A 134 7.25 10.11 2.25
C LEU A 134 6.74 9.44 0.96
N GLU A 135 7.61 9.35 -0.05
CA GLU A 135 7.34 8.70 -1.33
C GLU A 135 8.39 7.63 -1.59
N ILE A 136 7.95 6.40 -1.83
CA ILE A 136 8.82 5.25 -2.09
C ILE A 136 8.36 4.54 -3.36
N ASP A 137 9.25 4.47 -4.35
CA ASP A 137 9.11 3.69 -5.56
C ASP A 137 10.12 2.54 -5.50
N SER A 138 9.65 1.30 -5.32
CA SER A 138 10.48 0.10 -5.19
C SER A 138 10.17 -0.92 -6.27
N SER A 139 11.19 -1.32 -7.04
CA SER A 139 10.97 -2.36 -8.04
C SER A 139 11.06 -3.78 -7.46
N ALA A 140 11.93 -4.02 -6.48
CA ALA A 140 12.07 -5.33 -5.84
C ALA A 140 12.80 -5.24 -4.50
N GLY A 141 12.25 -5.85 -3.46
CA GLY A 141 12.75 -5.87 -2.09
C GLY A 141 11.68 -5.43 -1.11
N ASP A 142 11.89 -5.72 0.15
CA ASP A 142 10.93 -5.40 1.19
C ASP A 142 11.09 -3.95 1.66
N VAL A 143 9.99 -3.33 2.05
CA VAL A 143 9.97 -1.97 2.57
C VAL A 143 9.47 -1.97 4.00
N ASN A 144 10.27 -1.42 4.90
CA ASN A 144 9.87 -1.22 6.29
C ASN A 144 9.94 0.28 6.60
N THR A 145 8.82 0.85 7.02
CA THR A 145 8.78 2.25 7.45
C THR A 145 8.16 2.37 8.84
N ALA A 146 8.85 3.06 9.72
CA ALA A 146 8.43 3.35 11.09
C ALA A 146 8.63 4.85 11.37
N VAL A 147 8.02 5.68 10.51
CA VAL A 147 8.09 7.14 10.59
C VAL A 147 6.70 7.73 10.36
N SER A 148 6.47 8.91 10.91
CA SER A 148 5.25 9.65 10.69
C SER A 148 5.36 10.56 9.47
N ALA A 149 4.34 10.52 8.59
CA ALA A 149 4.22 11.40 7.44
C ALA A 149 2.78 11.88 7.27
N GLU A 150 2.59 13.14 6.81
CA GLU A 150 1.24 13.62 6.48
C GLU A 150 0.72 12.98 5.19
N TYR A 151 1.62 12.76 4.21
CA TYR A 151 1.35 12.11 2.94
C TYR A 151 2.34 10.96 2.76
N LEU A 152 1.82 9.74 2.66
CA LEU A 152 2.62 8.54 2.40
C LEU A 152 2.15 7.93 1.07
N GLU A 153 3.07 7.81 0.12
CA GLU A 153 2.86 7.21 -1.18
C GLU A 153 3.88 6.10 -1.39
N MET A 154 3.44 4.89 -1.71
CA MET A 154 4.31 3.74 -1.89
C MET A 154 3.88 2.94 -3.11
N ASP A 155 4.79 2.78 -4.07
CA ASP A 155 4.61 2.04 -5.30
C ASP A 155 5.63 0.90 -5.34
N CYS A 156 5.17 -0.34 -5.18
CA CYS A 156 6.01 -1.51 -5.07
C CYS A 156 5.66 -2.56 -6.13
N SER A 157 6.63 -2.88 -7.00
CA SER A 157 6.39 -3.91 -8.00
C SER A 157 6.49 -5.32 -7.42
N ALA A 158 7.42 -5.58 -6.48
CA ALA A 158 7.57 -6.88 -5.83
C ALA A 158 8.29 -6.75 -4.47
N GLY A 159 7.75 -7.36 -3.42
CA GLY A 159 8.26 -7.35 -2.06
C GLY A 159 7.15 -7.02 -1.06
N ASP A 160 7.40 -7.29 0.19
CA ASP A 160 6.44 -7.04 1.26
C ASP A 160 6.65 -5.64 1.87
N ALA A 161 5.58 -5.03 2.36
CA ALA A 161 5.67 -3.76 3.06
C ALA A 161 5.18 -3.87 4.50
N VAL A 162 5.95 -3.29 5.41
CA VAL A 162 5.57 -3.10 6.81
C VAL A 162 5.57 -1.61 7.11
N ILE A 163 4.39 -1.07 7.40
CA ILE A 163 4.19 0.37 7.60
C ILE A 163 3.65 0.59 9.01
N ARG A 164 4.37 1.39 9.80
CA ARG A 164 3.94 1.79 11.14
C ARG A 164 3.98 3.30 11.27
N THR A 165 2.89 3.89 11.72
CA THR A 165 2.80 5.31 11.98
C THR A 165 1.85 5.57 13.15
N GLU A 166 2.30 6.40 14.10
CA GLU A 166 1.50 6.73 15.28
C GLU A 166 0.72 8.04 15.09
N ASP A 167 1.31 8.99 14.36
CA ASP A 167 0.67 10.28 14.09
C ASP A 167 -0.40 10.18 13.01
N PRO A 168 -1.40 11.08 13.02
CA PRO A 168 -2.44 11.13 12.00
C PRO A 168 -1.87 11.35 10.59
N VAL A 169 -2.35 10.54 9.63
CA VAL A 169 -1.99 10.62 8.21
C VAL A 169 -3.14 11.25 7.44
N LYS A 170 -2.86 12.22 6.55
CA LYS A 170 -3.86 12.81 5.67
C LYS A 170 -4.20 11.91 4.48
N THR A 171 -3.17 11.42 3.81
CA THR A 171 -3.36 10.50 2.69
C THR A 171 -2.29 9.43 2.74
N MET A 172 -2.74 8.19 2.61
CA MET A 172 -1.90 7.02 2.43
C MET A 172 -2.34 6.33 1.13
N ASP A 173 -1.43 6.21 0.17
CA ASP A 173 -1.65 5.65 -1.17
C ASP A 173 -0.62 4.54 -1.40
N LEU A 174 -1.11 3.30 -1.51
CA LEU A 174 -0.28 2.09 -1.56
C LEU A 174 -0.63 1.27 -2.80
N ASP A 175 0.27 1.25 -3.80
CA ASP A 175 0.12 0.49 -5.05
C ASP A 175 1.12 -0.68 -5.08
N PHE A 176 0.61 -1.91 -5.09
CA PHE A 176 1.41 -3.12 -5.03
C PHE A 176 1.07 -4.09 -6.16
N SER A 177 2.05 -4.41 -7.01
CA SER A 177 1.84 -5.44 -8.01
C SER A 177 1.92 -6.85 -7.42
N ALA A 178 2.85 -7.10 -6.47
CA ALA A 178 2.96 -8.40 -5.79
C ALA A 178 3.67 -8.25 -4.44
N GLY A 179 3.11 -8.82 -3.37
CA GLY A 179 3.64 -8.81 -2.02
C GLY A 179 2.55 -8.55 -0.98
N ASP A 180 2.88 -8.76 0.26
CA ASP A 180 1.97 -8.56 1.37
C ASP A 180 2.14 -7.16 1.99
N ILE A 181 1.03 -6.53 2.35
CA ILE A 181 1.01 -5.23 3.02
C ILE A 181 0.58 -5.43 4.47
N SER A 182 1.41 -4.97 5.40
CA SER A 182 1.10 -4.90 6.84
C SER A 182 1.14 -3.45 7.30
N LEU A 183 -0.01 -2.89 7.63
CA LEU A 183 -0.19 -1.51 8.06
C LEU A 183 -0.68 -1.42 9.50
N GLU A 184 0.04 -0.67 10.32
CA GLU A 184 -0.38 -0.29 11.67
C GLU A 184 -0.35 1.24 11.79
N ALA A 185 -1.51 1.85 12.03
CA ALA A 185 -1.63 3.30 12.05
C ALA A 185 -2.58 3.80 13.15
N GLY A 186 -2.40 5.06 13.54
CA GLY A 186 -3.38 5.80 14.34
C GLY A 186 -4.60 6.18 13.51
N GLU A 187 -4.74 7.46 13.23
CA GLU A 187 -5.84 8.01 12.41
C GLU A 187 -5.38 8.23 10.97
N ILE A 188 -6.18 7.82 9.98
CA ILE A 188 -5.96 8.07 8.55
C ILE A 188 -7.17 8.81 7.99
N GLU A 189 -6.97 9.99 7.39
CA GLU A 189 -8.06 10.72 6.76
C GLU A 189 -8.50 10.04 5.45
N LYS A 190 -7.53 9.65 4.60
CA LYS A 190 -7.77 8.93 3.35
C LYS A 190 -6.78 7.79 3.16
N LEU A 191 -7.28 6.57 2.99
CA LEU A 191 -6.52 5.36 2.67
C LEU A 191 -6.92 4.85 1.28
N GLU A 192 -5.95 4.70 0.38
CA GLU A 192 -6.07 4.02 -0.91
C GLU A 192 -5.10 2.86 -0.96
N ILE A 193 -5.57 1.67 -1.33
CA ILE A 193 -4.75 0.47 -1.50
C ILE A 193 -5.15 -0.24 -2.78
N ASP A 194 -4.22 -0.29 -3.73
CA ASP A 194 -4.31 -1.10 -4.94
C ASP A 194 -3.35 -2.28 -4.84
N SER A 195 -3.85 -3.53 -4.85
CA SER A 195 -3.02 -4.72 -4.82
C SER A 195 -3.41 -5.72 -5.90
N SER A 196 -2.47 -6.04 -6.78
CA SER A 196 -2.75 -7.06 -7.79
C SER A 196 -2.65 -8.48 -7.23
N ALA A 197 -1.70 -8.77 -6.34
CA ALA A 197 -1.58 -10.08 -5.70
C ALA A 197 -0.88 -9.99 -4.34
N GLY A 198 -1.48 -10.55 -3.30
CA GLY A 198 -0.94 -10.59 -1.94
C GLY A 198 -2.01 -10.40 -0.88
N ALA A 199 -1.61 -10.43 0.37
CA ALA A 199 -2.48 -10.14 1.50
C ALA A 199 -2.34 -8.67 1.92
N VAL A 200 -3.46 -8.04 2.21
CA VAL A 200 -3.52 -6.71 2.82
C VAL A 200 -4.01 -6.88 4.25
N GLU A 201 -3.17 -6.56 5.21
CA GLU A 201 -3.52 -6.58 6.64
C GLU A 201 -3.31 -5.18 7.21
N PHE A 202 -4.37 -4.58 7.76
CA PHE A 202 -4.29 -3.24 8.32
C PHE A 202 -5.00 -3.13 9.66
N SER A 203 -4.41 -2.33 10.54
CA SER A 203 -4.99 -1.95 11.83
C SER A 203 -4.92 -0.43 11.98
N ALA A 204 -6.06 0.21 12.26
CA ALA A 204 -6.11 1.64 12.48
C ALA A 204 -7.11 2.00 13.59
N ALA A 205 -6.84 3.10 14.28
CA ALA A 205 -7.78 3.66 15.25
C ALA A 205 -9.01 4.22 14.53
N GLY A 206 -8.82 4.96 13.45
CA GLY A 206 -9.90 5.48 12.62
C GLY A 206 -9.48 5.73 11.18
N ILE A 207 -10.43 5.59 10.24
CA ILE A 207 -10.23 5.93 8.83
C ILE A 207 -11.40 6.80 8.37
N GLY A 208 -11.11 7.99 7.85
CA GLY A 208 -12.13 8.87 7.28
C GLY A 208 -12.73 8.28 6.01
N SER A 209 -11.91 7.99 5.03
CA SER A 209 -12.32 7.26 3.83
C SER A 209 -11.30 6.19 3.45
N MET A 210 -11.77 5.02 3.03
CA MET A 210 -10.94 3.96 2.50
C MET A 210 -11.44 3.51 1.14
N ASP A 211 -10.48 3.18 0.25
CA ASP A 211 -10.69 2.63 -1.08
C ASP A 211 -9.66 1.51 -1.27
N ILE A 212 -10.13 0.26 -1.35
CA ILE A 212 -9.26 -0.91 -1.34
C ILE A 212 -9.62 -1.84 -2.48
N ASP A 213 -8.74 -1.91 -3.47
CA ASP A 213 -8.85 -2.77 -4.64
C ASP A 213 -7.85 -3.94 -4.56
N VAL A 214 -8.36 -5.18 -4.52
CA VAL A 214 -7.51 -6.38 -4.51
C VAL A 214 -7.92 -7.35 -5.62
N SER A 215 -7.02 -7.56 -6.60
CA SER A 215 -7.32 -8.50 -7.67
C SER A 215 -7.25 -9.96 -7.22
N ALA A 216 -6.23 -10.36 -6.48
CA ALA A 216 -6.11 -11.72 -5.96
C ALA A 216 -5.42 -11.74 -4.59
N GLY A 217 -6.16 -12.02 -3.52
CA GLY A 217 -5.60 -12.03 -2.18
C GLY A 217 -6.65 -11.95 -1.09
N SER A 218 -6.23 -11.63 0.11
CA SER A 218 -7.13 -11.44 1.24
C SER A 218 -6.94 -10.06 1.86
N VAL A 219 -8.03 -9.46 2.28
CA VAL A 219 -8.03 -8.22 3.05
C VAL A 219 -8.44 -8.53 4.48
N LYS A 220 -7.62 -8.12 5.44
CA LYS A 220 -7.93 -8.16 6.87
C LYS A 220 -7.77 -6.78 7.45
N GLY A 221 -8.86 -6.22 7.95
CA GLY A 221 -8.88 -4.93 8.61
C GLY A 221 -9.29 -5.03 10.08
N GLU A 222 -8.61 -4.31 10.94
CA GLU A 222 -9.03 -4.10 12.32
C GLU A 222 -9.16 -2.61 12.58
N LEU A 223 -10.39 -2.14 12.82
CA LEU A 223 -10.73 -0.74 12.95
C LEU A 223 -11.52 -0.45 14.24
N THR A 224 -11.34 0.75 14.79
CA THR A 224 -12.24 1.24 15.83
C THR A 224 -13.37 2.08 15.22
N SER A 225 -13.10 2.84 14.17
CA SER A 225 -14.09 3.64 13.46
C SER A 225 -13.71 3.87 11.99
N PHE A 226 -14.72 4.20 11.17
CA PHE A 226 -14.55 4.74 9.82
C PHE A 226 -15.77 5.58 9.44
N ASP A 227 -15.64 6.48 8.45
CA ASP A 227 -16.77 7.26 7.94
C ASP A 227 -17.33 6.69 6.63
N SER A 228 -16.43 6.29 5.72
CA SER A 228 -16.81 5.66 4.44
C SER A 228 -15.76 4.67 3.96
N GLY A 229 -16.19 3.69 3.17
CA GLY A 229 -15.30 2.72 2.54
C GLY A 229 -15.89 2.09 1.29
N GLU A 230 -15.01 1.79 0.34
CA GLU A 230 -15.25 0.92 -0.80
C GLU A 230 -14.18 -0.18 -0.79
N ILE A 231 -14.58 -1.44 -0.96
CA ILE A 231 -13.67 -2.58 -0.94
C ILE A 231 -14.06 -3.53 -2.06
N ASP A 232 -13.21 -3.61 -3.07
CA ASP A 232 -13.39 -4.45 -4.24
C ASP A 232 -12.38 -5.60 -4.27
N ILE A 233 -12.87 -6.84 -4.32
CA ILE A 233 -12.03 -8.03 -4.36
C ILE A 233 -12.46 -8.94 -5.51
N SER A 234 -11.59 -9.11 -6.51
CA SER A 234 -11.93 -10.01 -7.61
C SER A 234 -11.86 -11.48 -7.20
N ALA A 235 -10.82 -11.91 -6.49
CA ALA A 235 -10.70 -13.28 -5.99
C ALA A 235 -10.00 -13.31 -4.62
N GLY A 236 -10.74 -13.62 -3.55
CA GLY A 236 -10.17 -13.64 -2.22
C GLY A 236 -11.20 -13.54 -1.10
N SER A 237 -10.80 -13.02 0.04
CA SER A 237 -11.69 -12.88 1.20
C SER A 237 -11.48 -11.55 1.92
N LEU A 238 -12.56 -11.07 2.49
CA LEU A 238 -12.55 -9.91 3.38
C LEU A 238 -12.84 -10.35 4.81
N GLU A 239 -12.02 -9.94 5.74
CA GLU A 239 -12.26 -10.03 7.18
C GLU A 239 -12.12 -8.63 7.80
N LEU A 240 -13.19 -8.11 8.37
CA LEU A 240 -13.18 -6.85 9.10
C LEU A 240 -13.53 -7.10 10.56
N LYS A 241 -12.63 -6.70 11.46
CA LYS A 241 -12.86 -6.70 12.92
C LYS A 241 -13.24 -5.30 13.35
N LEU A 242 -14.44 -5.17 13.88
CA LEU A 242 -15.04 -3.91 14.30
C LEU A 242 -15.56 -4.01 15.74
N PRO A 243 -15.71 -2.89 16.45
CA PRO A 243 -16.36 -2.89 17.77
C PRO A 243 -17.78 -3.45 17.71
N SER A 244 -18.24 -4.07 18.80
CA SER A 244 -19.61 -4.61 18.91
C SER A 244 -20.73 -3.59 18.72
N ASP A 245 -20.42 -2.31 18.96
CA ASP A 245 -21.30 -1.16 18.76
C ASP A 245 -21.06 -0.42 17.45
N ALA A 246 -20.36 -1.04 16.49
CA ALA A 246 -20.10 -0.48 15.19
C ALA A 246 -21.40 -0.01 14.50
N ASN A 247 -21.34 1.15 13.88
CA ASN A 247 -22.51 1.89 13.42
C ASN A 247 -22.36 2.32 11.94
N PHE A 248 -22.77 1.43 11.03
CA PHE A 248 -22.63 1.65 9.60
C PHE A 248 -23.70 0.98 8.76
N THR A 249 -23.87 1.45 7.54
CA THR A 249 -24.68 0.79 6.51
C THR A 249 -23.74 0.18 5.49
N MET A 250 -23.86 -1.13 5.28
CA MET A 250 -23.06 -1.87 4.31
C MET A 250 -23.92 -2.30 3.13
N LYS A 251 -23.47 -2.06 1.91
CA LYS A 251 -23.95 -2.77 0.71
C LYS A 251 -22.91 -3.83 0.36
N ALA A 252 -23.39 -5.06 0.12
CA ALA A 252 -22.50 -6.14 -0.29
C ALA A 252 -23.06 -6.82 -1.54
N ASP A 253 -22.26 -6.83 -2.60
CA ASP A 253 -22.46 -7.61 -3.80
C ASP A 253 -21.43 -8.75 -3.85
N ILE A 254 -21.88 -9.97 -3.65
CA ILE A 254 -21.03 -11.15 -3.60
C ILE A 254 -21.53 -12.11 -4.68
N SER A 255 -20.77 -12.23 -5.78
CA SER A 255 -21.18 -13.05 -6.92
C SER A 255 -21.05 -14.54 -6.64
N ALA A 256 -19.96 -14.97 -6.00
CA ALA A 256 -19.73 -16.37 -5.59
C ALA A 256 -19.08 -16.43 -4.21
N GLY A 257 -19.86 -16.72 -3.17
CA GLY A 257 -19.38 -16.77 -1.78
C GLY A 257 -20.47 -16.53 -0.76
N SER A 258 -20.06 -16.14 0.43
CA SER A 258 -20.97 -15.91 1.55
C SER A 258 -20.56 -14.70 2.38
N LEU A 259 -21.56 -14.12 3.08
CA LEU A 259 -21.35 -13.11 4.10
C LEU A 259 -21.72 -13.70 5.46
N ASN A 260 -20.81 -13.59 6.41
CA ASN A 260 -21.00 -13.95 7.81
C ASN A 260 -20.73 -12.73 8.69
N SER A 261 -21.43 -12.62 9.81
CA SER A 261 -21.19 -11.55 10.76
C SER A 261 -21.48 -12.02 12.18
N ASP A 262 -20.57 -11.69 13.10
CA ASP A 262 -20.77 -11.85 14.55
C ASP A 262 -21.52 -10.65 15.15
N ILE A 263 -21.47 -9.48 14.46
CA ILE A 263 -22.17 -8.28 14.89
C ILE A 263 -23.60 -8.31 14.36
N PRO A 264 -24.62 -8.06 15.21
CA PRO A 264 -26.01 -8.05 14.79
C PRO A 264 -26.30 -6.97 13.71
N PHE A 265 -27.10 -7.33 12.71
CA PHE A 265 -27.51 -6.41 11.63
C PHE A 265 -28.97 -6.57 11.25
N GLN A 266 -29.53 -5.55 10.61
CA GLN A 266 -30.81 -5.60 9.92
C GLN A 266 -30.55 -5.69 8.41
N LYS A 267 -31.19 -6.64 7.72
CA LYS A 267 -31.02 -6.82 6.28
C LYS A 267 -32.20 -6.27 5.49
N GLN A 268 -31.93 -5.42 4.51
CA GLN A 268 -32.91 -4.87 3.56
C GLN A 268 -32.40 -5.05 2.13
N GLY A 269 -32.77 -6.14 1.47
CA GLY A 269 -32.24 -6.47 0.14
C GLY A 269 -30.74 -6.79 0.18
N LYS A 270 -29.92 -6.01 -0.54
CA LYS A 270 -28.44 -6.08 -0.52
C LYS A 270 -27.81 -5.18 0.56
N THR A 271 -28.62 -4.50 1.36
CA THR A 271 -28.15 -3.55 2.38
C THR A 271 -28.21 -4.20 3.76
N TYR A 272 -27.17 -4.05 4.53
CA TYR A 272 -27.00 -4.52 5.89
C TYR A 272 -26.78 -3.30 6.80
N ILE A 273 -27.60 -3.15 7.83
CA ILE A 273 -27.57 -1.99 8.73
C ILE A 273 -27.10 -2.47 10.10
N PHE A 274 -25.97 -1.94 10.54
CA PHE A 274 -25.36 -2.15 11.83
C PHE A 274 -25.59 -0.90 12.69
N GLY A 275 -26.13 -1.07 13.89
CA GLY A 275 -26.52 0.06 14.74
C GLY A 275 -27.55 0.98 14.06
N GLU A 276 -27.25 2.27 14.00
CA GLU A 276 -28.09 3.30 13.35
C GLU A 276 -27.71 3.56 11.87
N GLY A 277 -26.65 2.92 11.37
CA GLY A 277 -26.22 3.01 9.97
C GLY A 277 -25.56 4.33 9.57
N LYS A 278 -24.72 4.91 10.43
CA LYS A 278 -24.11 6.25 10.20
C LYS A 278 -23.04 6.24 9.11
N ALA A 279 -22.00 5.40 9.26
CA ALA A 279 -20.95 5.26 8.27
C ALA A 279 -21.44 4.46 7.06
N LYS A 280 -20.69 4.46 5.96
CA LYS A 280 -21.04 3.75 4.74
C LYS A 280 -19.91 2.82 4.32
N LEU A 281 -20.27 1.60 3.92
CA LEU A 281 -19.35 0.61 3.39
C LEU A 281 -19.96 -0.07 2.18
N ASP A 282 -19.33 0.06 1.04
CA ASP A 282 -19.70 -0.67 -0.18
C ASP A 282 -18.66 -1.78 -0.40
N ILE A 283 -19.11 -3.02 -0.65
CA ILE A 283 -18.26 -4.20 -0.83
C ILE A 283 -18.68 -4.91 -2.11
N ASP A 284 -17.76 -5.13 -3.02
CA ASP A 284 -17.94 -5.98 -4.20
C ASP A 284 -16.93 -7.14 -4.20
N ILE A 285 -17.42 -8.36 -4.17
CA ILE A 285 -16.58 -9.55 -4.23
C ILE A 285 -17.05 -10.48 -5.34
N SER A 286 -16.21 -10.65 -6.37
CA SER A 286 -16.55 -11.57 -7.45
C SER A 286 -16.48 -13.03 -7.01
N ALA A 287 -15.44 -13.45 -6.28
CA ALA A 287 -15.31 -14.81 -5.75
C ALA A 287 -14.61 -14.80 -4.38
N GLY A 288 -15.37 -15.11 -3.30
CA GLY A 288 -14.81 -15.15 -1.96
C GLY A 288 -15.84 -14.92 -0.86
N ASN A 289 -15.37 -14.76 0.36
CA ASN A 289 -16.23 -14.59 1.51
C ASN A 289 -15.97 -13.27 2.23
N VAL A 290 -17.03 -12.72 2.83
CA VAL A 290 -16.98 -11.57 3.72
C VAL A 290 -17.25 -12.03 5.14
N ASN A 291 -16.38 -11.68 6.07
CA ASN A 291 -16.55 -11.91 7.49
C ASN A 291 -16.47 -10.58 8.24
N ILE A 292 -17.55 -10.20 8.90
CA ILE A 292 -17.58 -9.04 9.80
C ILE A 292 -17.55 -9.58 11.23
N LEU A 293 -16.42 -9.40 11.90
CA LEU A 293 -16.17 -9.99 13.22
C LEU A 293 -16.19 -8.91 14.31
N GLU A 294 -16.55 -9.34 15.51
CA GLU A 294 -16.43 -8.48 16.67
C GLU A 294 -14.97 -8.41 17.14
N LYS A 295 -14.44 -7.18 17.28
CA LYS A 295 -13.13 -6.93 17.87
C LYS A 295 -13.16 -7.33 19.34
N GLN A 296 -12.30 -8.28 19.72
CA GLN A 296 -12.22 -8.68 21.13
C GLN A 296 -11.61 -7.54 21.95
N SER A 297 -12.32 -7.07 22.96
CA SER A 297 -11.76 -6.16 23.95
C SER A 297 -10.64 -6.88 24.67
N ILE A 298 -9.40 -6.46 24.48
CA ILE A 298 -8.29 -6.92 25.32
C ILE A 298 -8.59 -6.37 26.70
N GLY A 299 -9.04 -7.26 27.62
CA GLY A 299 -9.33 -6.89 29.00
C GLY A 299 -8.11 -6.22 29.63
N GLN A 300 -8.36 -5.03 30.20
CA GLN A 300 -7.41 -4.28 31.02
C GLN A 300 -7.01 -5.07 32.26
#